data_4fe131600647bf554c6518560591d493
#
_entry.id   4fe131600647bf554c6518560591d493
#
_cell.length_a   1.000
_cell.length_b   1.000
_cell.length_c   1.000
_cell.angle_alpha   90.00
_cell.angle_beta   90.00
_cell.angle_gamma   90.00
#
_symmetry.space_group_name_H-M   'P 1'
#
loop_
_entity.id
_entity.type
_entity.pdbx_description
1 polymer ?
#
loop_
_entity_poly.entity_id
_entity_poly.type
_entity_poly.pdbx_seq_one_letter_code
_entity_poly.pdbx_strand_id
1 'polypeptide(L)'
;ITLVEDAAESLGSFYKEKHTGTFGKIGAFSFNGNKIITSGGGGVIVTDDESLAKRAKHITTTAKIPHPYEYVHDETAYNYRLPNINAALLVAQLEQLEKFLDSKRELAKIYKEFFLQNSIKFIEEPENSKSNYWLQAVLLENIKQRDEFLEFTNKNGVMTRPIWKLMNELEMFKDCQKTDLKNAKYLAVRVI
;
A
#
# COMPACT_ATOMS: atom_id res chain seq x y z
N ILE A 1 -19.75 -10.73 -7.45
CA ILE A 1 -18.47 -10.09 -7.82
C ILE A 1 -17.40 -10.61 -6.88
N THR A 2 -16.28 -11.07 -7.41
CA THR A 2 -15.12 -11.49 -6.61
C THR A 2 -14.36 -10.26 -6.15
N LEU A 3 -14.06 -10.18 -4.84
CA LEU A 3 -13.22 -9.13 -4.27
C LEU A 3 -11.75 -9.58 -4.34
N VAL A 4 -10.92 -8.72 -4.88
CA VAL A 4 -9.44 -8.81 -4.84
C VAL A 4 -8.94 -7.57 -4.14
N GLU A 5 -8.01 -7.73 -3.20
CA GLU A 5 -7.48 -6.61 -2.42
C GLU A 5 -6.06 -6.24 -2.86
N ASP A 6 -5.90 -5.00 -3.33
CA ASP A 6 -4.60 -4.37 -3.39
C ASP A 6 -4.27 -3.85 -1.98
N ALA A 7 -3.53 -4.66 -1.24
CA ALA A 7 -3.12 -4.40 0.14
C ALA A 7 -1.64 -3.95 0.22
N ALA A 8 -1.11 -3.39 -0.87
CA ALA A 8 0.31 -3.05 -0.99
C ALA A 8 0.83 -2.11 0.11
N GLU A 9 -0.02 -1.27 0.69
CA GLU A 9 0.31 -0.32 1.76
C GLU A 9 -0.27 -0.72 3.13
N SER A 10 -0.97 -1.84 3.25
CA SER A 10 -1.83 -2.09 4.40
C SER A 10 -1.30 -3.11 5.41
N LEU A 11 -0.07 -3.60 5.26
CA LEU A 11 0.49 -4.53 6.24
C LEU A 11 0.48 -3.93 7.65
N GLY A 12 -0.11 -4.66 8.60
CA GLY A 12 -0.33 -4.20 9.97
C GLY A 12 -1.54 -3.28 10.14
N SER A 13 -2.38 -3.11 9.11
CA SER A 13 -3.65 -2.40 9.22
C SER A 13 -4.82 -3.37 9.39
N PHE A 14 -5.81 -2.97 10.21
CA PHE A 14 -6.96 -3.80 10.54
C PHE A 14 -8.26 -3.01 10.40
N TYR A 15 -9.32 -3.71 10.05
CA TYR A 15 -10.69 -3.23 10.15
C TYR A 15 -11.53 -4.26 10.89
N LYS A 16 -12.21 -3.84 11.97
CA LYS A 16 -12.96 -4.73 12.88
C LYS A 16 -12.13 -5.97 13.27
N GLU A 17 -10.90 -5.72 13.73
CA GLU A 17 -9.93 -6.73 14.18
C GLU A 17 -9.45 -7.74 13.11
N LYS A 18 -9.95 -7.66 11.88
CA LYS A 18 -9.48 -8.47 10.76
C LYS A 18 -8.45 -7.69 9.94
N HIS A 19 -7.33 -8.32 9.61
CA HIS A 19 -6.27 -7.72 8.82
C HIS A 19 -6.75 -7.37 7.41
N THR A 20 -6.53 -6.13 6.96
CA THR A 20 -6.81 -5.73 5.58
C THR A 20 -5.90 -6.50 4.61
N GLY A 21 -6.41 -6.83 3.43
CA GLY A 21 -5.76 -7.78 2.51
C GLY A 21 -6.21 -9.22 2.69
N THR A 22 -7.09 -9.52 3.68
CA THR A 22 -7.61 -10.86 3.94
C THR A 22 -9.13 -10.97 3.88
N PHE A 23 -9.83 -9.91 3.46
CA PHE A 23 -11.29 -9.90 3.31
C PHE A 23 -11.73 -10.53 2.00
N GLY A 24 -10.97 -10.30 0.94
CA GLY A 24 -11.26 -10.76 -0.40
C GLY A 24 -10.83 -12.21 -0.66
N LYS A 25 -11.12 -12.66 -1.87
CA LYS A 25 -10.72 -13.99 -2.35
C LYS A 25 -9.20 -14.13 -2.42
N ILE A 26 -8.50 -13.02 -2.69
CA ILE A 26 -7.05 -12.91 -2.80
C ILE A 26 -6.62 -11.50 -2.41
N GLY A 27 -5.53 -11.37 -1.70
CA GLY A 27 -4.87 -10.11 -1.37
C GLY A 27 -3.42 -10.10 -1.79
N ALA A 28 -2.88 -8.91 -2.05
CA ALA A 28 -1.48 -8.72 -2.41
C ALA A 28 -0.83 -7.65 -1.55
N PHE A 29 0.30 -7.97 -0.91
CA PHE A 29 1.12 -7.04 -0.14
C PHE A 29 2.43 -6.75 -0.88
N SER A 30 2.97 -5.55 -0.68
CA SER A 30 4.26 -5.13 -1.24
C SER A 30 5.33 -5.02 -0.16
N PHE A 31 6.54 -5.47 -0.50
CA PHE A 31 7.76 -5.30 0.30
C PHE A 31 8.79 -4.41 -0.40
N ASN A 32 8.30 -3.47 -1.22
CA ASN A 32 9.16 -2.47 -1.85
C ASN A 32 9.88 -1.62 -0.79
N GLY A 33 10.96 -0.93 -1.18
CA GLY A 33 11.84 -0.20 -0.28
C GLY A 33 11.19 0.88 0.60
N ASN A 34 10.04 1.39 0.20
CA ASN A 34 9.30 2.44 0.90
C ASN A 34 8.13 1.95 1.77
N LYS A 35 7.92 0.64 1.90
CA LYS A 35 6.80 0.10 2.69
C LYS A 35 7.12 0.05 4.19
N ILE A 36 6.15 -0.34 5.02
CA ILE A 36 6.31 -0.47 6.49
C ILE A 36 7.49 -1.38 6.83
N ILE A 37 7.61 -2.49 6.11
CA ILE A 37 8.79 -3.36 6.08
C ILE A 37 9.19 -3.61 4.63
N THR A 38 10.44 -3.94 4.42
CA THR A 38 10.97 -4.14 3.08
C THR A 38 11.86 -5.36 2.96
N SER A 39 11.84 -5.96 1.79
CA SER A 39 12.87 -6.91 1.34
C SER A 39 13.69 -6.36 0.17
N GLY A 40 13.70 -5.03 -0.02
CA GLY A 40 14.30 -4.36 -1.17
C GLY A 40 13.40 -4.38 -2.41
N GLY A 41 12.42 -5.26 -2.45
CA GLY A 41 11.45 -5.45 -3.52
C GLY A 41 10.64 -6.71 -3.27
N GLY A 42 9.75 -7.06 -4.22
CA GLY A 42 8.89 -8.22 -4.09
C GLY A 42 7.58 -7.95 -3.35
N GLY A 43 6.85 -9.01 -3.09
CA GLY A 43 5.55 -8.98 -2.43
C GLY A 43 5.09 -10.38 -2.10
N VAL A 44 3.89 -10.49 -1.55
CA VAL A 44 3.24 -11.77 -1.26
C VAL A 44 1.78 -11.74 -1.69
N ILE A 45 1.32 -12.85 -2.20
CA ILE A 45 -0.10 -13.13 -2.44
C ILE A 45 -0.62 -13.95 -1.25
N VAL A 46 -1.76 -13.58 -0.71
CA VAL A 46 -2.45 -14.31 0.36
C VAL A 46 -3.84 -14.72 -0.08
N THR A 47 -4.23 -15.93 0.28
CA THR A 47 -5.56 -16.50 0.00
C THR A 47 -5.81 -17.71 0.89
N ASP A 48 -7.08 -17.92 1.28
CA ASP A 48 -7.54 -19.14 1.95
C ASP A 48 -7.98 -20.22 0.95
N ASP A 49 -7.99 -19.91 -0.36
CA ASP A 49 -8.35 -20.85 -1.42
C ASP A 49 -7.12 -21.61 -1.90
N GLU A 50 -7.04 -22.90 -1.52
CA GLU A 50 -5.90 -23.76 -1.85
C GLU A 50 -5.69 -23.89 -3.37
N SER A 51 -6.74 -23.86 -4.18
CA SER A 51 -6.64 -23.97 -5.64
C SER A 51 -6.02 -22.70 -6.24
N LEU A 52 -6.40 -21.52 -5.74
CA LEU A 52 -5.77 -20.25 -6.10
C LEU A 52 -4.32 -20.17 -5.65
N ALA A 53 -4.01 -20.65 -4.43
CA ALA A 53 -2.64 -20.65 -3.93
C ALA A 53 -1.73 -21.54 -4.80
N LYS A 54 -2.19 -22.74 -5.17
CA LYS A 54 -1.47 -23.65 -6.09
C LYS A 54 -1.31 -23.01 -7.47
N ARG A 55 -2.37 -22.40 -7.99
CA ARG A 55 -2.33 -21.73 -9.28
C ARG A 55 -1.37 -20.55 -9.29
N ALA A 56 -1.44 -19.68 -8.28
CA ALA A 56 -0.54 -18.54 -8.15
C ALA A 56 0.94 -19.00 -8.07
N LYS A 57 1.21 -20.02 -7.24
CA LYS A 57 2.57 -20.58 -7.14
C LYS A 57 3.05 -21.15 -8.47
N HIS A 58 2.22 -21.85 -9.21
CA HIS A 58 2.59 -22.44 -10.49
C HIS A 58 3.00 -21.37 -11.50
N ILE A 59 2.15 -20.36 -11.75
CA ILE A 59 2.44 -19.32 -12.73
C ILE A 59 3.55 -18.33 -12.29
N THR A 60 3.77 -18.14 -11.00
CA THR A 60 4.86 -17.27 -10.50
C THR A 60 6.20 -17.99 -10.42
N THR A 61 6.21 -19.30 -10.61
CA THR A 61 7.43 -20.13 -10.61
C THR A 61 7.67 -20.82 -11.95
N THR A 62 7.35 -20.13 -13.06
CA THR A 62 7.61 -20.52 -14.44
C THR A 62 6.75 -21.67 -14.97
N ALA A 63 5.66 -22.05 -14.31
CA ALA A 63 4.79 -23.17 -14.69
C ALA A 63 5.58 -24.46 -15.01
N LYS A 64 6.61 -24.73 -14.20
CA LYS A 64 7.46 -25.90 -14.39
C LYS A 64 6.75 -27.16 -13.85
N ILE A 65 6.67 -28.18 -14.69
CA ILE A 65 6.21 -29.52 -14.28
C ILE A 65 7.35 -30.20 -13.47
N PRO A 66 7.06 -30.72 -12.28
CA PRO A 66 8.05 -31.48 -11.51
C PRO A 66 8.54 -32.71 -12.28
N HIS A 67 9.84 -32.75 -12.58
CA HIS A 67 10.49 -33.88 -13.20
C HIS A 67 11.93 -34.02 -12.69
N PRO A 68 12.48 -35.23 -12.50
CA PRO A 68 13.82 -35.43 -11.94
C PRO A 68 14.96 -34.78 -12.73
N TYR A 69 14.88 -34.73 -14.05
CA TYR A 69 15.94 -34.22 -14.93
C TYR A 69 15.45 -33.46 -16.16
N GLU A 70 14.14 -33.34 -16.42
CA GLU A 70 13.59 -32.59 -17.53
C GLU A 70 13.08 -31.22 -17.09
N TYR A 71 13.19 -30.23 -17.97
CA TYR A 71 12.68 -28.88 -17.76
C TYR A 71 11.52 -28.65 -18.74
N VAL A 72 10.30 -28.98 -18.30
CA VAL A 72 9.08 -28.83 -19.07
C VAL A 72 8.20 -27.78 -18.40
N HIS A 73 7.67 -26.86 -19.19
CA HIS A 73 6.74 -25.83 -18.78
C HIS A 73 5.44 -26.04 -19.55
N ASP A 74 4.30 -26.09 -18.85
CA ASP A 74 3.00 -26.46 -19.43
C ASP A 74 2.17 -25.26 -19.90
N GLU A 75 2.63 -24.04 -19.55
CA GLU A 75 1.98 -22.81 -19.99
C GLU A 75 2.92 -21.60 -19.93
N THR A 76 2.45 -20.46 -20.46
CA THR A 76 3.15 -19.17 -20.31
C THR A 76 3.08 -18.71 -18.86
N ALA A 77 4.24 -18.47 -18.26
CA ALA A 77 4.37 -18.11 -16.86
C ALA A 77 5.60 -17.22 -16.60
N TYR A 78 5.82 -16.84 -15.35
CA TYR A 78 6.81 -15.84 -14.97
C TYR A 78 7.74 -16.34 -13.88
N ASN A 79 8.96 -15.84 -13.83
CA ASN A 79 9.85 -16.08 -12.71
C ASN A 79 9.74 -14.93 -11.70
N TYR A 80 8.77 -15.04 -10.81
CA TYR A 80 8.51 -14.07 -9.74
C TYR A 80 8.90 -14.59 -8.35
N ARG A 81 9.81 -15.55 -8.30
CA ARG A 81 10.31 -16.08 -7.02
C ARG A 81 11.05 -14.99 -6.24
N LEU A 82 10.70 -14.86 -4.97
CA LEU A 82 11.47 -14.02 -4.06
C LEU A 82 12.85 -14.67 -3.82
N PRO A 83 13.97 -13.99 -4.11
CA PRO A 83 15.31 -14.51 -3.82
C PRO A 83 15.51 -14.75 -2.32
N ASN A 84 16.32 -15.75 -1.94
CA ASN A 84 16.56 -16.09 -0.54
C ASN A 84 17.14 -14.96 0.28
N ILE A 85 17.99 -14.11 -0.29
CA ILE A 85 18.54 -12.94 0.40
C ILE A 85 17.42 -11.96 0.77
N ASN A 86 16.50 -11.69 -0.16
CA ASN A 86 15.35 -10.84 0.10
C ASN A 86 14.38 -11.49 1.12
N ALA A 87 14.18 -12.81 1.04
CA ALA A 87 13.36 -13.53 2.00
C ALA A 87 13.96 -13.48 3.42
N ALA A 88 15.27 -13.63 3.56
CA ALA A 88 15.95 -13.54 4.86
C ALA A 88 15.83 -12.12 5.45
N LEU A 89 16.00 -11.09 4.61
CA LEU A 89 15.77 -9.70 5.05
C LEU A 89 14.33 -9.50 5.49
N LEU A 90 13.36 -10.04 4.73
CA LEU A 90 11.95 -9.92 5.08
C LEU A 90 11.60 -10.60 6.41
N VAL A 91 12.17 -11.76 6.70
CA VAL A 91 12.00 -12.45 8.00
C VAL A 91 12.49 -11.53 9.14
N ALA A 92 13.69 -10.98 9.03
CA ALA A 92 14.25 -10.07 10.04
C ALA A 92 13.41 -8.80 10.22
N GLN A 93 12.78 -8.30 9.16
CA GLN A 93 11.86 -7.17 9.22
C GLN A 93 10.52 -7.54 9.86
N LEU A 94 9.97 -8.72 9.54
CA LEU A 94 8.73 -9.23 10.14
C LEU A 94 8.86 -9.43 11.65
N GLU A 95 9.99 -9.91 12.14
CA GLU A 95 10.29 -10.06 13.57
C GLU A 95 10.26 -8.73 14.33
N GLN A 96 10.37 -7.60 13.63
CA GLN A 96 10.33 -6.25 14.21
C GLN A 96 9.07 -5.46 13.82
N LEU A 97 8.13 -6.08 13.12
CA LEU A 97 6.95 -5.37 12.56
C LEU A 97 6.18 -4.58 13.61
N GLU A 98 5.88 -5.17 14.78
CA GLU A 98 5.14 -4.48 15.84
C GLU A 98 5.86 -3.23 16.32
N LYS A 99 7.17 -3.30 16.50
CA LYS A 99 7.99 -2.13 16.89
C LYS A 99 7.92 -1.00 15.84
N PHE A 100 7.92 -1.36 14.56
CA PHE A 100 7.81 -0.36 13.49
C PHE A 100 6.40 0.26 13.45
N LEU A 101 5.36 -0.55 13.63
CA LEU A 101 3.98 -0.08 13.71
C LEU A 101 3.78 0.87 14.90
N ASP A 102 4.29 0.53 16.08
CA ASP A 102 4.21 1.38 17.26
C ASP A 102 4.90 2.73 17.02
N SER A 103 6.11 2.71 16.44
CA SER A 103 6.84 3.94 16.09
C SER A 103 6.08 4.81 15.09
N LYS A 104 5.45 4.21 14.07
CA LYS A 104 4.61 4.93 13.10
C LYS A 104 3.38 5.55 13.73
N ARG A 105 2.73 4.84 14.64
CA ARG A 105 1.54 5.31 15.36
C ARG A 105 1.88 6.42 16.33
N GLU A 106 3.00 6.34 17.04
CA GLU A 106 3.48 7.43 17.89
C GLU A 106 3.80 8.69 17.08
N LEU A 107 4.45 8.53 15.92
CA LEU A 107 4.69 9.64 15.00
C LEU A 107 3.37 10.27 14.52
N ALA A 108 2.37 9.46 14.17
CA ALA A 108 1.04 9.95 13.77
C ALA A 108 0.38 10.77 14.87
N LYS A 109 0.50 10.35 16.13
CA LYS A 109 0.00 11.08 17.28
C LYS A 109 0.67 12.46 17.44
N ILE A 110 2.00 12.52 17.31
CA ILE A 110 2.75 13.78 17.36
C ILE A 110 2.30 14.73 16.24
N TYR A 111 2.16 14.23 15.01
CA TYR A 111 1.65 15.03 13.88
C TYR A 111 0.21 15.51 14.11
N LYS A 112 -0.67 14.62 14.58
CA LYS A 112 -2.05 14.98 14.91
C LYS A 112 -2.12 16.13 15.92
N GLU A 113 -1.39 16.03 17.01
CA GLU A 113 -1.35 17.07 18.07
C GLU A 113 -0.83 18.40 17.53
N PHE A 114 0.27 18.37 16.77
CA PHE A 114 0.85 19.56 16.14
C PHE A 114 -0.12 20.23 15.15
N PHE A 115 -0.70 19.47 14.24
CA PHE A 115 -1.61 20.03 13.23
C PHE A 115 -2.93 20.53 13.85
N LEU A 116 -3.44 19.85 14.87
CA LEU A 116 -4.62 20.29 15.60
C LEU A 116 -4.40 21.66 16.26
N GLN A 117 -3.25 21.89 16.89
CA GLN A 117 -2.87 23.17 17.49
C GLN A 117 -2.76 24.30 16.44
N ASN A 118 -2.48 23.96 15.22
CA ASN A 118 -2.37 24.89 14.08
C ASN A 118 -3.63 24.95 13.19
N SER A 119 -4.76 24.42 13.66
CA SER A 119 -6.05 24.39 12.95
C SER A 119 -5.99 23.71 11.58
N ILE A 120 -5.06 22.78 11.39
CA ILE A 120 -4.94 21.94 10.17
C ILE A 120 -5.49 20.56 10.49
N LYS A 121 -6.35 20.03 9.64
CA LYS A 121 -6.94 18.72 9.81
C LYS A 121 -5.95 17.62 9.43
N PHE A 122 -5.48 16.85 10.40
CA PHE A 122 -4.78 15.60 10.18
C PHE A 122 -5.76 14.50 9.75
N ILE A 123 -5.37 13.66 8.81
CA ILE A 123 -6.19 12.52 8.34
C ILE A 123 -5.95 11.34 9.26
N GLU A 124 -6.98 11.01 10.03
CA GLU A 124 -6.96 9.91 10.98
C GLU A 124 -7.52 8.63 10.40
N GLU A 125 -7.25 7.52 11.07
CA GLU A 125 -7.85 6.24 10.77
C GLU A 125 -9.38 6.29 10.93
N PRO A 126 -10.14 5.62 10.04
CA PRO A 126 -11.59 5.52 10.17
C PRO A 126 -12.01 4.77 11.44
N GLU A 127 -13.27 4.95 11.81
CA GLU A 127 -13.87 4.22 12.92
C GLU A 127 -13.73 2.69 12.74
N ASN A 128 -13.49 1.97 13.83
CA ASN A 128 -13.24 0.53 13.86
C ASN A 128 -12.03 0.06 13.04
N SER A 129 -11.11 0.96 12.73
CA SER A 129 -9.87 0.65 12.03
C SER A 129 -8.65 0.86 12.91
N LYS A 130 -7.58 0.12 12.62
CA LYS A 130 -6.23 0.34 13.13
C LYS A 130 -5.31 0.52 11.94
N SER A 131 -4.89 1.76 11.65
CA SER A 131 -4.00 2.07 10.54
C SER A 131 -2.54 1.81 10.91
N ASN A 132 -1.74 1.36 9.96
CA ASN A 132 -0.30 1.29 10.07
C ASN A 132 0.40 2.66 9.93
N TYR A 133 -0.36 3.70 9.55
CA TYR A 133 0.16 5.04 9.27
C TYR A 133 1.43 5.03 8.40
N TRP A 134 1.41 4.25 7.32
CA TRP A 134 2.50 4.18 6.36
C TRP A 134 2.94 5.58 5.89
N LEU A 135 1.98 6.44 5.56
CA LEU A 135 2.17 7.86 5.29
C LEU A 135 1.33 8.70 6.26
N GLN A 136 1.82 9.88 6.57
CA GLN A 136 1.08 10.91 7.30
C GLN A 136 0.41 11.82 6.28
N ALA A 137 -0.82 12.24 6.52
CA ALA A 137 -1.53 13.09 5.59
C ALA A 137 -2.33 14.19 6.32
N VAL A 138 -2.40 15.35 5.70
CA VAL A 138 -3.18 16.49 6.16
C VAL A 138 -4.13 16.99 5.09
N LEU A 139 -5.24 17.57 5.54
CA LEU A 139 -6.23 18.17 4.66
C LEU A 139 -6.15 19.69 4.79
N LEU A 140 -5.78 20.35 3.71
CA LEU A 140 -5.69 21.82 3.60
C LEU A 140 -7.00 22.41 3.07
N GLU A 141 -7.19 23.70 3.20
CA GLU A 141 -8.45 24.38 2.87
C GLU A 141 -8.76 24.39 1.38
N ASN A 142 -7.73 24.58 0.55
CA ASN A 142 -7.87 24.72 -0.89
C ASN A 142 -6.54 24.44 -1.62
N ILE A 143 -6.60 24.44 -2.95
CA ILE A 143 -5.45 24.15 -3.82
C ILE A 143 -4.30 25.16 -3.62
N LYS A 144 -4.60 26.44 -3.38
CA LYS A 144 -3.58 27.47 -3.18
C LYS A 144 -2.76 27.19 -1.92
N GLN A 145 -3.44 26.95 -0.80
CA GLN A 145 -2.78 26.60 0.47
C GLN A 145 -1.96 25.31 0.34
N ARG A 146 -2.52 24.31 -0.38
CA ARG A 146 -1.80 23.05 -0.67
C ARG A 146 -0.50 23.32 -1.43
N ASP A 147 -0.55 24.10 -2.48
CA ASP A 147 0.62 24.36 -3.33
C ASP A 147 1.67 25.21 -2.61
N GLU A 148 1.25 26.21 -1.84
CA GLU A 148 2.12 27.01 -0.98
C GLU A 148 2.80 26.13 0.11
N PHE A 149 2.06 25.22 0.72
CA PHE A 149 2.61 24.27 1.70
C PHE A 149 3.63 23.31 1.07
N LEU A 150 3.34 22.76 -0.10
CA LEU A 150 4.26 21.90 -0.86
C LEU A 150 5.55 22.63 -1.21
N GLU A 151 5.45 23.86 -1.73
CA GLU A 151 6.62 24.66 -2.08
C GLU A 151 7.47 24.98 -0.84
N PHE A 152 6.83 25.45 0.23
CA PHE A 152 7.52 25.82 1.46
C PHE A 152 8.24 24.62 2.09
N THR A 153 7.57 23.51 2.29
CA THR A 153 8.16 22.35 2.96
C THR A 153 9.30 21.75 2.15
N ASN A 154 9.12 21.53 0.85
CA ASN A 154 10.17 20.99 -0.01
C ASN A 154 11.38 21.92 -0.10
N LYS A 155 11.17 23.24 -0.18
CA LYS A 155 12.24 24.24 -0.18
C LYS A 155 13.04 24.26 1.13
N ASN A 156 12.40 23.89 2.24
CA ASN A 156 13.05 23.79 3.56
C ASN A 156 13.52 22.37 3.91
N GLY A 157 13.63 21.47 2.94
CA GLY A 157 14.19 20.13 3.12
C GLY A 157 13.22 19.11 3.74
N VAL A 158 11.94 19.47 3.88
CA VAL A 158 10.90 18.53 4.34
C VAL A 158 10.14 18.03 3.12
N MET A 159 10.36 16.76 2.77
CA MET A 159 9.74 16.16 1.61
C MET A 159 8.24 15.92 1.84
N THR A 160 7.42 16.69 1.14
CA THR A 160 5.97 16.49 1.06
C THR A 160 5.55 16.28 -0.39
N ARG A 161 4.41 15.63 -0.57
CA ARG A 161 3.86 15.33 -1.90
C ARG A 161 2.34 15.49 -1.87
N PRO A 162 1.71 15.93 -2.97
CA PRO A 162 0.27 15.90 -3.07
C PRO A 162 -0.20 14.45 -3.17
N ILE A 163 -1.45 14.20 -2.82
CA ILE A 163 -2.09 12.90 -3.12
C ILE A 163 -1.99 12.61 -4.63
N TRP A 164 -1.96 11.34 -4.99
CA TRP A 164 -1.83 10.91 -6.39
C TRP A 164 -2.88 11.54 -7.30
N LYS A 165 -2.48 11.78 -8.55
CA LYS A 165 -3.39 12.24 -9.59
C LYS A 165 -4.54 11.25 -9.76
N LEU A 166 -5.76 11.76 -9.92
CA LEU A 166 -6.93 10.90 -10.08
C LEU A 166 -6.81 10.03 -11.34
N MET A 167 -7.16 8.76 -11.22
CA MET A 167 -7.04 7.78 -12.31
C MET A 167 -7.75 8.22 -13.58
N ASN A 168 -8.92 8.84 -13.46
CA ASN A 168 -9.69 9.35 -14.59
C ASN A 168 -9.07 10.57 -15.28
N GLU A 169 -8.03 11.15 -14.72
CA GLU A 169 -7.26 12.27 -15.30
C GLU A 169 -5.99 11.78 -16.00
N LEU A 170 -5.67 10.50 -15.90
CA LEU A 170 -4.59 9.87 -16.64
C LEU A 170 -5.05 9.56 -18.06
N GLU A 171 -4.19 9.84 -19.05
CA GLU A 171 -4.55 9.73 -20.46
C GLU A 171 -5.12 8.35 -20.85
N MET A 172 -4.51 7.28 -20.29
CA MET A 172 -4.94 5.90 -20.57
C MET A 172 -6.31 5.52 -19.97
N PHE A 173 -6.85 6.31 -19.02
CA PHE A 173 -8.11 6.02 -18.33
C PHE A 173 -9.19 7.09 -18.53
N LYS A 174 -8.93 8.11 -19.34
CA LYS A 174 -9.84 9.26 -19.53
C LYS A 174 -11.25 8.86 -19.99
N ASP A 175 -11.34 7.82 -20.81
CA ASP A 175 -12.58 7.31 -21.40
C ASP A 175 -13.22 6.16 -20.61
N CYS A 176 -12.63 5.76 -19.46
CA CYS A 176 -13.19 4.74 -18.60
C CYS A 176 -14.47 5.22 -17.89
N GLN A 177 -15.36 4.26 -17.62
CA GLN A 177 -16.58 4.53 -16.84
C GLN A 177 -16.23 5.10 -15.46
N LYS A 178 -16.90 6.18 -15.08
CA LYS A 178 -16.70 6.86 -13.80
C LYS A 178 -18.01 7.50 -13.31
N THR A 179 -18.08 7.74 -12.01
CA THR A 179 -19.13 8.56 -11.39
C THR A 179 -18.74 10.05 -11.44
N ASP A 180 -19.45 10.91 -10.72
CA ASP A 180 -19.15 12.35 -10.60
C ASP A 180 -17.81 12.64 -9.89
N LEU A 181 -17.31 11.68 -9.11
CA LEU A 181 -16.04 11.74 -8.35
C LEU A 181 -15.94 12.96 -7.41
N LYS A 182 -17.07 13.45 -6.91
CA LYS A 182 -17.13 14.68 -6.09
C LYS A 182 -16.15 14.65 -4.93
N ASN A 183 -16.13 13.59 -4.13
CA ASN A 183 -15.23 13.46 -2.97
C ASN A 183 -13.77 13.29 -3.39
N ALA A 184 -13.50 12.48 -4.42
CA ALA A 184 -12.14 12.30 -4.94
C ALA A 184 -11.55 13.62 -5.43
N LYS A 185 -12.30 14.39 -6.21
CA LYS A 185 -11.88 15.74 -6.68
C LYS A 185 -11.69 16.73 -5.53
N TYR A 186 -12.56 16.66 -4.50
CA TYR A 186 -12.42 17.50 -3.31
C TYR A 186 -11.09 17.23 -2.58
N LEU A 187 -10.76 15.96 -2.39
CA LEU A 187 -9.54 15.53 -1.70
C LEU A 187 -8.27 15.77 -2.55
N ALA A 188 -8.33 15.52 -3.85
CA ALA A 188 -7.19 15.64 -4.77
C ALA A 188 -6.52 17.03 -4.77
N VAL A 189 -7.30 18.08 -4.48
CA VAL A 189 -6.79 19.48 -4.45
C VAL A 189 -6.47 19.99 -3.04
N ARG A 190 -6.52 19.11 -2.02
CA ARG A 190 -6.37 19.52 -0.61
C ARG A 190 -5.44 18.63 0.20
N VAL A 191 -5.28 17.36 -0.17
CA VAL A 191 -4.52 16.40 0.63
C VAL A 191 -3.04 16.40 0.23
N ILE A 192 -2.20 16.43 1.26
CA ILE A 192 -0.75 16.25 1.21
C ILE A 192 -0.36 15.13 2.14
#